data_599261ad015127e7fb14c0db42aa5283
#
_entry.id   599261ad015127e7fb14c0db42aa5283
#
_cell.length_a   1.000
_cell.length_b   1.000
_cell.length_c   1.000
_cell.angle_alpha   90.00
_cell.angle_beta   90.00
_cell.angle_gamma   90.00
#
_symmetry.space_group_name_H-M   'P 1'
#
loop_
_entity.id
_entity.type
_entity.pdbx_description
1 polymer ?
#
loop_
_entity_poly.entity_id
_entity_poly.type
_entity_poly.pdbx_seq_one_letter_code
_entity_poly.pdbx_strand_id
1 'polypeptide(L)'
;LSRKLNRKQQAVNLLLSLRQPHVNEWKKKVYNYIDNHADGEITQLPIEEIDKILGFYEFISIAVMNGTADEEIIKESQRYVYIRLYEGLRDYIDKVQKDEVSIYCHFSEHAKKWNYHRKMPSFVRND
;
A
#
# COMPACT_ATOMS: atom_id res chain seq x y z
N LEU A 1 -25.54 -15.31 -3.13
CA LEU A 1 -24.81 -14.55 -2.15
C LEU A 1 -24.88 -13.07 -2.48
N SER A 2 -24.94 -12.24 -1.46
CA SER A 2 -24.99 -10.80 -1.63
C SER A 2 -23.66 -10.27 -2.17
N ARG A 3 -23.73 -9.11 -2.86
CA ARG A 3 -22.52 -8.42 -3.30
C ARG A 3 -21.62 -8.06 -2.13
N LYS A 4 -22.20 -7.69 -1.01
CA LYS A 4 -21.47 -7.32 0.19
C LYS A 4 -20.60 -8.47 0.69
N LEU A 5 -21.18 -9.67 0.78
CA LEU A 5 -20.45 -10.84 1.22
C LEU A 5 -19.34 -11.21 0.24
N ASN A 6 -19.62 -11.09 -1.06
CA ASN A 6 -18.63 -11.37 -2.09
C ASN A 6 -17.45 -10.42 -2.03
N ARG A 7 -17.70 -9.11 -1.83
CA ARG A 7 -16.61 -8.13 -1.68
C ARG A 7 -15.74 -8.39 -0.47
N LYS A 8 -16.36 -8.78 0.66
CA LYS A 8 -15.61 -9.16 1.86
C LYS A 8 -14.73 -10.37 1.62
N GLN A 9 -15.26 -11.37 0.93
CA GLN A 9 -14.49 -12.58 0.60
C GLN A 9 -13.31 -12.25 -0.31
N GLN A 10 -13.50 -11.37 -1.29
CA GLN A 10 -12.41 -10.95 -2.17
C GLN A 10 -11.33 -10.17 -1.39
N ALA A 11 -11.74 -9.31 -0.46
CA ALA A 11 -10.77 -8.61 0.38
C ALA A 11 -9.92 -9.61 1.18
N VAL A 12 -10.55 -10.61 1.78
CA VAL A 12 -9.83 -11.65 2.54
C VAL A 12 -8.86 -12.41 1.63
N ASN A 13 -9.30 -12.77 0.43
CA ASN A 13 -8.45 -13.49 -0.52
C ASN A 13 -7.21 -12.67 -0.90
N LEU A 14 -7.37 -11.36 -1.13
CA LEU A 14 -6.24 -10.49 -1.43
C LEU A 14 -5.27 -10.40 -0.25
N LEU A 15 -5.79 -10.30 0.97
CA LEU A 15 -4.95 -10.25 2.17
C LEU A 15 -4.17 -11.56 2.36
N LEU A 16 -4.79 -12.70 2.06
CA LEU A 16 -4.09 -13.98 2.13
C LEU A 16 -2.98 -14.05 1.10
N SER A 17 -3.17 -13.48 -0.09
CA SER A 17 -2.13 -13.42 -1.11
C SER A 17 -0.90 -12.64 -0.64
N LEU A 18 -1.07 -11.64 0.22
CA LEU A 18 0.05 -10.88 0.78
C LEU A 18 0.92 -11.70 1.72
N ARG A 19 0.46 -12.84 2.18
CA ARG A 19 1.21 -13.72 3.10
C ARG A 19 2.11 -14.72 2.39
N GLN A 20 2.11 -14.73 1.06
CA GLN A 20 2.98 -15.63 0.30
C GLN A 20 4.46 -15.35 0.62
N PRO A 21 5.32 -16.39 0.73
CA PRO A 21 6.72 -16.19 1.09
C PRO A 21 7.47 -15.22 0.19
N HIS A 22 7.22 -15.25 -1.12
CA HIS A 22 7.89 -14.35 -2.05
C HIS A 22 7.48 -12.89 -1.84
N VAL A 23 6.23 -12.64 -1.46
CA VAL A 23 5.77 -11.28 -1.15
C VAL A 23 6.46 -10.76 0.11
N ASN A 24 6.60 -11.61 1.13
CA ASN A 24 7.32 -11.25 2.35
C ASN A 24 8.78 -10.90 2.06
N GLU A 25 9.43 -11.62 1.14
CA GLU A 25 10.81 -11.31 0.74
C GLU A 25 10.91 -9.95 0.06
N TRP A 26 9.98 -9.62 -0.83
CA TRP A 26 9.93 -8.29 -1.45
C TRP A 26 9.77 -7.20 -0.40
N LYS A 27 8.83 -7.38 0.54
CA LYS A 27 8.59 -6.40 1.61
C LYS A 27 9.83 -6.20 2.47
N LYS A 28 10.49 -7.29 2.82
CA LYS A 28 11.69 -7.22 3.67
C LYS A 28 12.77 -6.36 3.03
N LYS A 29 13.03 -6.56 1.75
CA LYS A 29 14.04 -5.78 1.03
C LYS A 29 13.64 -4.31 0.93
N VAL A 30 12.36 -4.04 0.66
CA VAL A 30 11.87 -2.68 0.55
C VAL A 30 11.92 -1.96 1.91
N TYR A 31 11.49 -2.62 2.98
CA TYR A 31 11.53 -2.03 4.31
C TYR A 31 12.96 -1.76 4.77
N ASN A 32 13.90 -2.68 4.48
CA ASN A 32 15.31 -2.43 4.79
C ASN A 32 15.83 -1.19 4.07
N TYR A 33 15.47 -1.02 2.80
CA TYR A 33 15.84 0.17 2.06
C TYR A 33 15.23 1.43 2.70
N ILE A 34 13.95 1.41 3.02
CA ILE A 34 13.26 2.56 3.62
C ILE A 34 13.93 2.97 4.94
N ASP A 35 14.20 2.00 5.80
CA ASP A 35 14.77 2.27 7.12
C ASP A 35 16.20 2.79 7.01
N ASN A 36 17.02 2.19 6.15
CA ASN A 36 18.40 2.62 5.95
C ASN A 36 18.47 4.01 5.32
N HIS A 37 17.59 4.28 4.36
CA HIS A 37 17.53 5.59 3.72
C HIS A 37 17.11 6.68 4.71
N ALA A 38 16.17 6.38 5.59
CA ALA A 38 15.74 7.31 6.64
C ALA A 38 16.87 7.62 7.61
N ASP A 39 17.78 6.66 7.85
CA ASP A 39 18.95 6.84 8.71
C ASP A 39 20.12 7.54 7.99
N GLY A 40 19.92 7.95 6.74
CA GLY A 40 20.93 8.66 5.97
C GLY A 40 21.96 7.77 5.30
N GLU A 41 21.75 6.45 5.31
CA GLU A 41 22.67 5.52 4.67
C GLU A 41 22.48 5.54 3.15
N ILE A 42 23.59 5.43 2.42
CA ILE A 42 23.55 5.32 0.97
C ILE A 42 23.42 3.84 0.63
N THR A 43 22.21 3.46 0.18
CA THR A 43 21.94 2.08 -0.20
C THR A 43 21.40 2.05 -1.63
N GLN A 44 21.62 0.93 -2.30
CA GLN A 44 21.10 0.73 -3.64
C GLN A 44 19.58 0.58 -3.59
N LEU A 45 18.89 1.29 -4.49
CA LEU A 45 17.44 1.24 -4.61
C LEU A 45 17.01 -0.12 -5.17
N PRO A 46 16.24 -0.94 -4.42
CA PRO A 46 15.80 -2.25 -4.92
C PRO A 46 14.59 -2.10 -5.84
N ILE A 47 14.82 -1.59 -7.06
CA ILE A 47 13.75 -1.22 -8.00
C ILE A 47 12.83 -2.38 -8.31
N GLU A 48 13.38 -3.58 -8.55
CA GLU A 48 12.56 -4.74 -8.89
C GLU A 48 11.57 -5.08 -7.78
N GLU A 49 12.05 -5.13 -6.54
CA GLU A 49 11.21 -5.44 -5.40
C GLU A 49 10.21 -4.34 -5.11
N ILE A 50 10.61 -3.09 -5.28
CA ILE A 50 9.71 -1.94 -5.11
C ILE A 50 8.57 -2.02 -6.13
N ASP A 51 8.87 -2.26 -7.40
CA ASP A 51 7.84 -2.34 -8.43
C ASP A 51 6.89 -3.51 -8.20
N LYS A 52 7.39 -4.63 -7.72
CA LYS A 52 6.56 -5.79 -7.41
C LYS A 52 5.60 -5.47 -6.25
N ILE A 53 6.12 -4.91 -5.18
CA ILE A 53 5.31 -4.59 -4.00
C ILE A 53 4.28 -3.47 -4.30
N LEU A 54 4.72 -2.40 -4.92
CA LEU A 54 3.82 -1.29 -5.26
C LEU A 54 2.79 -1.73 -6.30
N GLY A 55 3.19 -2.56 -7.27
CA GLY A 55 2.26 -3.12 -8.25
C GLY A 55 1.19 -3.98 -7.61
N PHE A 56 1.56 -4.78 -6.60
CA PHE A 56 0.60 -5.60 -5.87
C PHE A 56 -0.42 -4.72 -5.12
N TYR A 57 0.05 -3.70 -4.42
CA TYR A 57 -0.85 -2.79 -3.70
C TYR A 57 -1.66 -1.91 -4.65
N GLU A 58 -1.13 -1.56 -5.81
CA GLU A 58 -1.91 -0.88 -6.85
C GLU A 58 -3.06 -1.77 -7.32
N PHE A 59 -2.79 -3.06 -7.53
CA PHE A 59 -3.84 -4.02 -7.90
C PHE A 59 -4.93 -4.12 -6.83
N ILE A 60 -4.54 -4.20 -5.56
CA ILE A 60 -5.49 -4.21 -4.45
C ILE A 60 -6.33 -2.93 -4.47
N SER A 61 -5.70 -1.78 -4.66
CA SER A 61 -6.38 -0.49 -4.69
C SER A 61 -7.37 -0.38 -5.84
N ILE A 62 -7.03 -0.92 -7.01
CA ILE A 62 -7.96 -0.98 -8.13
C ILE A 62 -9.18 -1.83 -7.77
N ALA A 63 -8.97 -2.97 -7.12
CA ALA A 63 -10.08 -3.83 -6.69
C ALA A 63 -11.00 -3.13 -5.69
N VAL A 64 -10.44 -2.33 -4.79
CA VAL A 64 -11.22 -1.51 -3.86
C VAL A 64 -12.00 -0.43 -4.62
N MET A 65 -11.34 0.28 -5.52
CA MET A 65 -11.93 1.39 -6.27
C MET A 65 -13.11 0.95 -7.13
N ASN A 66 -13.01 -0.21 -7.76
CA ASN A 66 -14.09 -0.69 -8.64
C ASN A 66 -15.17 -1.51 -7.90
N GLY A 67 -15.10 -1.59 -6.58
CA GLY A 67 -16.11 -2.27 -5.77
C GLY A 67 -15.98 -3.78 -5.73
N THR A 68 -14.86 -4.35 -6.19
CA THR A 68 -14.63 -5.80 -6.14
C THR A 68 -14.24 -6.26 -4.73
N ALA A 69 -13.48 -5.44 -3.99
CA ALA A 69 -13.01 -5.77 -2.65
C ALA A 69 -13.49 -4.73 -1.65
N ASP A 70 -13.80 -5.18 -0.43
CA ASP A 70 -14.30 -4.31 0.64
C ASP A 70 -13.20 -3.40 1.15
N GLU A 71 -13.44 -2.09 1.08
CA GLU A 71 -12.44 -1.09 1.46
C GLU A 71 -12.11 -1.15 2.95
N GLU A 72 -13.09 -1.31 3.82
CA GLU A 72 -12.86 -1.28 5.27
C GLU A 72 -11.95 -2.43 5.72
N ILE A 73 -12.13 -3.61 5.15
CA ILE A 73 -11.29 -4.76 5.48
C ILE A 73 -9.85 -4.51 5.06
N ILE A 74 -9.63 -4.02 3.84
CA ILE A 74 -8.28 -3.70 3.35
C ILE A 74 -7.66 -2.60 4.20
N LYS A 75 -8.38 -1.53 4.44
CA LYS A 75 -7.91 -0.38 5.22
C LYS A 75 -7.49 -0.79 6.63
N GLU A 76 -8.35 -1.53 7.34
CA GLU A 76 -8.02 -1.96 8.69
C GLU A 76 -6.76 -2.81 8.76
N SER A 77 -6.58 -3.68 7.78
CA SER A 77 -5.42 -4.58 7.73
C SER A 77 -4.15 -3.89 7.25
N GLN A 78 -4.25 -2.99 6.26
CA GLN A 78 -3.09 -2.53 5.50
C GLN A 78 -2.83 -1.03 5.56
N ARG A 79 -3.62 -0.25 6.31
CA ARG A 79 -3.46 1.20 6.35
C ARG A 79 -2.03 1.64 6.66
N TYR A 80 -1.43 1.06 7.69
CA TYR A 80 -0.07 1.45 8.09
C TYR A 80 0.98 1.04 7.07
N VAL A 81 0.75 -0.09 6.39
CA VAL A 81 1.65 -0.53 5.32
C VAL A 81 1.59 0.44 4.15
N TYR A 82 0.39 0.84 3.73
CA TYR A 82 0.20 1.83 2.67
C TYR A 82 0.94 3.13 3.00
N ILE A 83 0.75 3.64 4.21
CA ILE A 83 1.35 4.91 4.61
C ILE A 83 2.87 4.79 4.66
N ARG A 84 3.39 3.71 5.24
CA ARG A 84 4.83 3.50 5.36
C ARG A 84 5.50 3.39 3.98
N LEU A 85 4.89 2.62 3.08
CA LEU A 85 5.41 2.47 1.72
C LEU A 85 5.35 3.80 0.96
N TYR A 86 4.24 4.51 1.05
CA TYR A 86 4.08 5.78 0.33
C TYR A 86 5.06 6.83 0.83
N GLU A 87 5.16 7.01 2.13
CA GLU A 87 6.07 7.99 2.71
C GLU A 87 7.54 7.61 2.46
N GLY A 88 7.86 6.33 2.65
CA GLY A 88 9.25 5.86 2.51
C GLY A 88 9.75 5.80 1.08
N LEU A 89 8.86 5.64 0.11
CA LEU A 89 9.20 5.54 -1.31
C LEU A 89 8.75 6.77 -2.10
N ARG A 90 8.44 7.88 -1.41
CA ARG A 90 7.84 9.05 -2.04
C ARG A 90 8.66 9.58 -3.20
N ASP A 91 9.98 9.66 -3.05
CA ASP A 91 10.85 10.19 -4.10
C ASP A 91 10.79 9.31 -5.36
N TYR A 92 10.79 7.99 -5.16
CA TYR A 92 10.68 7.05 -6.28
C TYR A 92 9.31 7.16 -6.96
N ILE A 93 8.25 7.21 -6.18
CA ILE A 93 6.88 7.31 -6.70
C ILE A 93 6.72 8.62 -7.49
N ASP A 94 7.17 9.73 -6.94
CA ASP A 94 7.10 11.02 -7.62
C ASP A 94 7.87 11.01 -8.94
N LYS A 95 9.04 10.36 -8.95
CA LYS A 95 9.86 10.24 -10.14
C LYS A 95 9.15 9.48 -11.26
N VAL A 96 8.60 8.30 -10.96
CA VAL A 96 7.94 7.50 -11.99
C VAL A 96 6.62 8.14 -12.46
N GLN A 97 5.93 8.88 -11.59
CA GLN A 97 4.70 9.57 -11.94
C GLN A 97 4.94 10.81 -12.82
N LYS A 98 6.15 11.36 -12.83
CA LYS A 98 6.51 12.41 -13.79
C LYS A 98 6.51 11.88 -15.22
N ASP A 99 6.94 10.63 -15.40
CA ASP A 99 6.95 10.00 -16.72
C ASP A 99 5.56 9.53 -17.14
N GLU A 100 4.82 8.92 -16.19
CA GLU A 100 3.47 8.41 -16.42
C GLU A 100 2.65 8.56 -15.16
N VAL A 101 1.71 9.52 -15.16
CA VAL A 101 0.95 9.91 -13.97
C VAL A 101 0.09 8.76 -13.42
N SER A 102 -0.28 7.79 -14.23
CA SER A 102 -1.14 6.67 -13.81
C SER A 102 -0.39 5.61 -12.98
N ILE A 103 0.95 5.60 -13.01
CA ILE A 103 1.72 4.59 -12.28
C ILE A 103 1.48 4.75 -10.78
N TYR A 104 1.00 3.68 -10.15
CA TYR A 104 0.71 3.62 -8.70
C TYR A 104 -0.27 4.69 -8.22
N CYS A 105 -1.13 5.21 -9.11
CA CYS A 105 -2.00 6.33 -8.76
C CYS A 105 -3.10 5.93 -7.76
N HIS A 106 -3.65 4.73 -7.87
CA HIS A 106 -4.70 4.27 -6.94
C HIS A 106 -4.13 3.95 -5.56
N PHE A 107 -2.96 3.31 -5.53
CA PHE A 107 -2.24 3.10 -4.28
C PHE A 107 -1.95 4.43 -3.58
N SER A 108 -1.44 5.41 -4.33
CA SER A 108 -1.10 6.73 -3.79
C SER A 108 -2.34 7.45 -3.24
N GLU A 109 -3.46 7.37 -3.94
CA GLU A 109 -4.73 7.97 -3.48
C GLU A 109 -5.18 7.38 -2.15
N HIS A 110 -5.15 6.04 -2.03
CA HIS A 110 -5.53 5.39 -0.77
C HIS A 110 -4.56 5.72 0.36
N ALA A 111 -3.26 5.74 0.07
CA ALA A 111 -2.27 6.09 1.10
C ALA A 111 -2.53 7.48 1.67
N LYS A 112 -2.81 8.46 0.79
CA LYS A 112 -3.14 9.82 1.21
C LYS A 112 -4.44 9.89 2.00
N LYS A 113 -5.49 9.23 1.51
CA LYS A 113 -6.80 9.20 2.13
C LYS A 113 -6.74 8.60 3.53
N TRP A 114 -6.07 7.47 3.67
CA TRP A 114 -6.00 6.77 4.95
C TRP A 114 -5.03 7.44 5.93
N ASN A 115 -4.06 8.18 5.46
CA ASN A 115 -3.16 8.96 6.30
C ASN A 115 -3.89 10.13 6.97
N TYR A 116 -4.90 10.67 6.32
CA TYR A 116 -5.71 11.75 6.91
C TYR A 116 -6.29 11.31 8.26
N HIS A 117 -6.85 10.11 8.33
CA HIS A 117 -7.41 9.58 9.59
C HIS A 117 -6.35 9.42 10.67
N ARG A 118 -5.12 9.04 10.29
CA ARG A 118 -4.02 8.89 11.24
C ARG A 118 -3.65 10.21 11.91
N LYS A 119 -3.79 11.33 11.21
CA LYS A 119 -3.41 12.66 11.69
C LYS A 119 -4.50 13.32 12.53
N MET A 120 -5.69 12.77 12.58
CA MET A 120 -6.77 13.34 13.38
C MET A 120 -6.52 13.09 14.87
N PRO A 121 -6.91 14.06 15.75
CA PRO A 121 -6.84 13.84 17.19
C PRO A 121 -7.61 12.59 17.62
N SER A 122 -7.14 11.89 18.64
CA SER A 122 -7.76 10.63 19.07
C SER A 122 -9.22 10.80 19.50
N PHE A 123 -9.57 11.93 20.08
CA PHE A 123 -10.95 12.19 20.49
C PHE A 123 -11.89 12.35 19.28
N VAL A 124 -11.37 12.65 18.10
CA VAL A 124 -12.14 12.74 16.87
C VAL A 124 -12.22 11.37 16.19
N ARG A 125 -11.15 10.60 16.26
CA ARG A 125 -11.08 9.31 15.57
C ARG A 125 -11.94 8.23 16.19
N ASN A 126 -12.29 8.39 17.43
CA ASN A 126 -13.12 7.40 18.13
C ASN A 126 -12.45 6.02 18.18
N ASP A 127 -11.18 6.01 18.45
CA ASP A 127 -10.36 4.79 18.55
C ASP A 127 -10.71 3.96 19.77
#